data_d7c3e54ced5d4f052c1eaf427360e501
#
_entry.id   d7c3e54ced5d4f052c1eaf427360e501
#
_cell.length_a   1.000
_cell.length_b   1.000
_cell.length_c   1.000
_cell.angle_alpha   90.00
_cell.angle_beta   90.00
_cell.angle_gamma   90.00
#
_symmetry.space_group_name_H-M   'P 1'
#
loop_
_entity.id
_entity.type
_entity.pdbx_description
1 polymer ?
#
loop_
_entity_poly.entity_id
_entity_poly.type
_entity_poly.pdbx_seq_one_letter_code
_entity_poly.pdbx_strand_id
1 'polypeptide(L)'
;MRVVLDSSVLIAAWVSRAGVCAQLYEDVVEHHELYTSGWILDEFARNLRRKLLMSDRLTRAATRALARASTVVVPAAIPPGDCRDPNDLPILGTAIAAHAHALVTVDDDLLTLGRDGDVVVLRPAGFWKVAPPPARPAR
;
A
#
# COMPACT_ATOMS: atom_id res chain seq x y z
N MET A 1 5.67 11.91 4.08
CA MET A 1 4.39 11.38 4.64
C MET A 1 4.54 9.91 4.91
N ARG A 2 3.80 9.39 5.89
CA ARG A 2 3.67 7.96 6.12
C ARG A 2 2.54 7.43 5.23
N VAL A 3 2.84 6.43 4.40
CA VAL A 3 1.94 5.92 3.38
C VAL A 3 1.83 4.42 3.48
N VAL A 4 0.63 3.89 3.40
CA VAL A 4 0.36 2.46 3.24
C VAL A 4 -0.19 2.23 1.84
N LEU A 5 0.39 1.28 1.13
CA LEU A 5 -0.09 0.83 -0.18
C LEU A 5 -0.76 -0.53 0.00
N ASP A 6 -2.02 -0.62 -0.43
CA ASP A 6 -2.74 -1.89 -0.46
C ASP A 6 -2.08 -2.86 -1.44
N SER A 7 -2.23 -4.16 -1.21
CA SER A 7 -1.67 -5.19 -2.08
C SER A 7 -2.11 -5.04 -3.54
N SER A 8 -3.31 -4.57 -3.80
CA SER A 8 -3.81 -4.28 -5.15
C SER A 8 -2.93 -3.29 -5.91
N VAL A 9 -2.49 -2.23 -5.22
CA VAL A 9 -1.60 -1.21 -5.76
C VAL A 9 -0.20 -1.77 -5.97
N LEU A 10 0.30 -2.55 -5.02
CA LEU A 10 1.61 -3.18 -5.09
C LEU A 10 1.69 -4.18 -6.25
N ILE A 11 0.64 -4.98 -6.45
CA ILE A 11 0.56 -5.91 -7.60
C ILE A 11 0.51 -5.15 -8.92
N ALA A 12 -0.30 -4.09 -9.01
CA ALA A 12 -0.38 -3.27 -10.22
C ALA A 12 0.97 -2.62 -10.54
N ALA A 13 1.71 -2.17 -9.53
CA ALA A 13 3.06 -1.62 -9.70
C ALA A 13 4.02 -2.67 -10.26
N TRP A 14 3.88 -3.91 -9.84
CA TRP A 14 4.72 -5.01 -10.33
C TRP A 14 4.39 -5.40 -11.78
N VAL A 15 3.11 -5.40 -12.14
CA VAL A 15 2.64 -5.81 -13.48
C VAL A 15 3.05 -4.81 -14.56
N SER A 16 3.00 -3.52 -14.29
CA SER A 16 3.27 -2.49 -15.28
C SER A 16 4.25 -1.45 -14.74
N ARG A 17 5.50 -1.52 -15.19
CA ARG A 17 6.56 -0.60 -14.79
C ARG A 17 6.33 0.83 -15.27
N ALA A 18 5.57 1.01 -16.36
CA ALA A 18 5.23 2.32 -16.90
C ALA A 18 3.91 2.87 -16.35
N GLY A 19 3.19 2.09 -15.53
CA GLY A 19 1.88 2.47 -15.00
C GLY A 19 1.96 3.44 -13.82
N VAL A 20 0.81 4.02 -13.48
CA VAL A 20 0.68 4.96 -12.38
C VAL A 20 1.06 4.35 -11.03
N CYS A 21 0.75 3.08 -10.81
CA CYS A 21 1.09 2.40 -9.55
C CYS A 21 2.60 2.21 -9.39
N ALA A 22 3.32 1.90 -10.46
CA ALA A 22 4.78 1.79 -10.42
C ALA A 22 5.44 3.13 -10.12
N GLN A 23 4.97 4.20 -10.75
CA GLN A 23 5.43 5.57 -10.48
C GLN A 23 5.16 5.97 -9.04
N LEU A 24 3.98 5.65 -8.53
CA LEU A 24 3.60 5.90 -7.14
C LEU A 24 4.52 5.16 -6.17
N TYR A 25 4.76 3.86 -6.42
CA TYR A 25 5.64 3.06 -5.57
C TYR A 25 7.05 3.66 -5.49
N GLU A 26 7.64 4.00 -6.62
CA GLU A 26 8.96 4.63 -6.67
C GLU A 26 8.97 5.95 -5.91
N ASP A 27 7.95 6.78 -6.09
CA ASP A 27 7.85 8.08 -5.45
C ASP A 27 7.72 7.94 -3.93
N VAL A 28 6.91 7.00 -3.47
CA VAL A 28 6.74 6.74 -2.04
C VAL A 28 8.03 6.23 -1.42
N VAL A 29 8.72 5.29 -2.06
CA VAL A 29 9.98 4.74 -1.56
C VAL A 29 11.08 5.81 -1.51
N GLU A 30 11.16 6.69 -2.50
CA GLU A 30 12.20 7.71 -2.59
C GLU A 30 11.92 8.94 -1.73
N HIS A 31 10.67 9.36 -1.57
CA HIS A 31 10.32 10.66 -1.00
C HIS A 31 9.39 10.61 0.20
N HIS A 32 8.89 9.44 0.57
CA HIS A 32 7.98 9.25 1.69
C HIS A 32 8.41 8.04 2.52
N GLU A 33 7.65 7.74 3.56
CA GLU A 33 7.87 6.56 4.40
C GLU A 33 6.81 5.51 4.06
N LEU A 34 7.25 4.40 3.48
CA LEU A 34 6.36 3.27 3.16
C LEU A 34 6.20 2.38 4.38
N TYR A 35 4.96 2.16 4.78
CA TYR A 35 4.59 1.23 5.84
C TYR A 35 3.81 0.08 5.27
N THR A 36 4.00 -1.10 5.83
CA THR A 36 3.27 -2.31 5.47
C THR A 36 3.10 -3.20 6.70
N SER A 37 2.50 -4.36 6.53
CA SER A 37 2.31 -5.35 7.59
C SER A 37 2.51 -6.75 7.03
N GLY A 38 2.64 -7.73 7.93
CA GLY A 38 2.69 -9.14 7.55
C GLY A 38 1.47 -9.56 6.74
N TRP A 39 0.28 -9.03 7.07
CA TRP A 39 -0.95 -9.29 6.31
C TRP A 39 -0.82 -8.86 4.84
N ILE A 40 -0.36 -7.63 4.61
CA ILE A 40 -0.20 -7.10 3.25
C ILE A 40 0.90 -7.85 2.50
N LEU A 41 2.02 -8.14 3.17
CA LEU A 41 3.12 -8.93 2.58
C LEU A 41 2.66 -10.33 2.15
N ASP A 42 1.87 -11.01 2.99
CA ASP A 42 1.34 -12.34 2.69
C ASP A 42 0.35 -12.29 1.53
N GLU A 43 -0.52 -11.30 1.50
CA GLU A 43 -1.47 -11.11 0.42
C GLU A 43 -0.77 -10.78 -0.90
N PHE A 44 0.25 -9.93 -0.86
CA PHE A 44 1.11 -9.61 -2.00
C PHE A 44 1.77 -10.88 -2.55
N ALA A 45 2.41 -11.67 -1.71
CA ALA A 45 3.06 -12.92 -2.11
C ALA A 45 2.05 -13.92 -2.71
N ARG A 46 0.89 -14.06 -2.09
CA ARG A 46 -0.16 -14.95 -2.56
C ARG A 46 -0.66 -14.55 -3.94
N ASN A 47 -0.86 -13.26 -4.18
CA ASN A 47 -1.32 -12.74 -5.47
C ASN A 47 -0.25 -12.87 -6.56
N LEU A 48 1.03 -12.69 -6.23
CA LEU A 48 2.11 -12.94 -7.18
C LEU A 48 2.09 -14.38 -7.67
N ARG A 49 1.87 -15.33 -6.78
CA ARG A 49 1.80 -16.76 -7.14
C ARG A 49 0.54 -17.10 -7.94
N ARG A 50 -0.62 -16.66 -7.45
CA ARG A 50 -1.92 -17.07 -8.00
C ARG A 50 -2.31 -16.33 -9.27
N LYS A 51 -2.11 -15.00 -9.29
CA LYS A 51 -2.54 -14.16 -10.41
C LYS A 51 -1.48 -14.03 -11.49
N LEU A 52 -0.20 -13.97 -11.10
CA LEU A 52 0.90 -13.79 -12.04
C LEU A 52 1.67 -15.09 -12.29
N LEU A 53 1.28 -16.18 -11.65
CA LEU A 53 1.93 -17.49 -11.77
C LEU A 53 3.45 -17.41 -11.54
N MET A 54 3.85 -16.54 -10.64
CA MET A 54 5.26 -16.32 -10.33
C MET A 54 5.82 -17.50 -9.53
N SER A 55 7.07 -17.87 -9.79
CA SER A 55 7.76 -18.91 -9.05
C SER A 55 7.92 -18.55 -7.58
N ASP A 56 8.06 -19.54 -6.70
CA ASP A 56 8.31 -19.30 -5.28
C ASP A 56 9.59 -18.50 -5.03
N ARG A 57 10.63 -18.77 -5.81
CA ARG A 57 11.90 -18.06 -5.70
C ARG A 57 11.73 -16.56 -6.00
N LEU A 58 11.09 -16.22 -7.11
CA LEU A 58 10.87 -14.82 -7.49
C LEU A 58 9.89 -14.14 -6.56
N THR A 59 8.85 -14.85 -6.11
CA THR A 59 7.88 -14.32 -5.14
C THR A 59 8.57 -13.94 -3.83
N ARG A 60 9.44 -14.81 -3.31
CA ARG A 60 10.20 -14.51 -2.09
C ARG A 60 11.13 -13.32 -2.26
N ALA A 61 11.83 -13.24 -3.40
CA ALA A 61 12.70 -12.12 -3.70
C ALA A 61 11.94 -10.79 -3.76
N ALA A 62 10.81 -10.77 -4.44
CA ALA A 62 9.96 -9.58 -4.55
C ALA A 62 9.39 -9.16 -3.19
N THR A 63 8.93 -10.12 -2.39
CA THR A 63 8.36 -9.86 -1.07
C THR A 63 9.43 -9.33 -0.11
N ARG A 64 10.64 -9.87 -0.15
CA ARG A 64 11.76 -9.35 0.65
C ARG A 64 12.16 -7.93 0.25
N ALA A 65 12.18 -7.64 -1.05
CA ALA A 65 12.49 -6.29 -1.53
C ALA A 65 11.45 -5.28 -1.02
N LEU A 66 10.18 -5.64 -1.06
CA LEU A 66 9.11 -4.81 -0.51
C LEU A 66 9.27 -4.61 1.00
N ALA A 67 9.55 -5.68 1.74
CA ALA A 67 9.74 -5.60 3.20
C ALA A 67 10.93 -4.70 3.56
N ARG A 68 12.03 -4.77 2.81
CA ARG A 68 13.20 -3.91 3.04
C ARG A 68 12.95 -2.45 2.72
N ALA A 69 12.10 -2.17 1.74
CA ALA A 69 11.73 -0.79 1.39
C ALA A 69 10.70 -0.20 2.37
N SER A 70 10.18 -0.99 3.30
CA SER A 70 9.06 -0.64 4.16
C SER A 70 9.44 -0.68 5.63
N THR A 71 8.65 0.02 6.46
CA THR A 71 8.57 -0.26 7.89
C THR A 71 7.38 -1.20 8.11
N VAL A 72 7.63 -2.35 8.73
CA VAL A 72 6.62 -3.37 8.96
C VAL A 72 6.00 -3.16 10.34
N VAL A 73 4.67 -3.01 10.38
CA VAL A 73 3.91 -2.84 11.61
C VAL A 73 2.92 -3.98 11.81
N VAL A 74 2.48 -4.17 13.04
CA VAL A 74 1.38 -5.08 13.34
C VAL A 74 0.07 -4.31 13.21
N PRO A 75 -0.91 -4.80 12.42
CA PRO A 75 -2.18 -4.09 12.25
C PRO A 75 -2.89 -3.85 13.59
N ALA A 76 -3.42 -2.65 13.75
CA ALA A 76 -4.29 -2.35 14.87
C ALA A 76 -5.60 -3.13 14.74
N ALA A 77 -6.20 -3.49 15.87
CA ALA A 77 -7.52 -4.12 15.90
C ALA A 77 -8.59 -3.09 15.49
N ILE A 78 -9.41 -3.47 14.50
CA ILE A 78 -10.48 -2.63 13.97
C ILE A 78 -11.82 -3.32 14.22
N PRO A 79 -12.87 -2.58 14.69
CA PRO A 79 -14.19 -3.16 14.88
C PRO A 79 -14.72 -3.78 13.58
N PRO A 80 -15.32 -5.00 13.65
CA PRO A 80 -15.75 -5.72 12.45
C PRO A 80 -16.71 -4.98 11.52
N GLY A 81 -17.45 -4.02 12.03
CA GLY A 81 -18.41 -3.25 11.23
C GLY A 81 -17.81 -2.09 10.44
N ASP A 82 -16.53 -1.76 10.64
CA ASP A 82 -15.92 -0.57 10.05
C ASP A 82 -15.60 -0.73 8.56
N CYS A 83 -15.50 -1.95 8.05
CA CYS A 83 -15.32 -2.25 6.63
C CYS A 83 -16.38 -3.22 6.14
N ARG A 84 -16.82 -3.05 4.89
CA ARG A 84 -17.77 -3.97 4.24
C ARG A 84 -17.18 -5.37 4.12
N ASP A 85 -15.93 -5.46 3.69
CA ASP A 85 -15.19 -6.71 3.58
C ASP A 85 -14.30 -6.89 4.80
N PRO A 86 -14.49 -7.96 5.61
CA PRO A 86 -13.63 -8.22 6.76
C PRO A 86 -12.14 -8.37 6.42
N ASN A 87 -11.81 -8.74 5.19
CA ASN A 87 -10.42 -8.85 4.73
C ASN A 87 -9.73 -7.49 4.61
N ASP A 88 -10.49 -6.39 4.55
CA ASP A 88 -9.97 -5.04 4.52
C ASP A 88 -9.61 -4.50 5.91
N LEU A 89 -10.10 -5.12 6.98
CA LEU A 89 -9.83 -4.71 8.35
C LEU A 89 -8.33 -4.70 8.67
N PRO A 90 -7.54 -5.73 8.33
CA PRO A 90 -6.10 -5.68 8.57
C PRO A 90 -5.37 -4.61 7.75
N ILE A 91 -5.88 -4.27 6.57
CA ILE A 91 -5.31 -3.22 5.72
C ILE A 91 -5.54 -1.86 6.38
N LEU A 92 -6.76 -1.57 6.80
CA LEU A 92 -7.09 -0.38 7.55
C LEU A 92 -6.31 -0.35 8.88
N GLY A 93 -6.24 -1.49 9.58
CA GLY A 93 -5.46 -1.65 10.81
C GLY A 93 -3.98 -1.35 10.63
N THR A 94 -3.42 -1.70 9.49
CA THR A 94 -2.03 -1.34 9.15
C THR A 94 -1.86 0.18 9.05
N ALA A 95 -2.77 0.86 8.38
CA ALA A 95 -2.73 2.32 8.26
C ALA A 95 -2.88 3.01 9.61
N ILE A 96 -3.75 2.52 10.47
CA ILE A 96 -3.92 3.05 11.83
C ILE A 96 -2.67 2.82 12.67
N ALA A 97 -2.12 1.61 12.68
CA ALA A 97 -0.90 1.28 13.43
C ALA A 97 0.31 2.10 12.97
N ALA A 98 0.39 2.41 11.69
CA ALA A 98 1.44 3.22 11.09
C ALA A 98 1.26 4.72 11.33
N HIS A 99 0.13 5.16 11.87
CA HIS A 99 -0.26 6.57 11.89
C HIS A 99 -0.13 7.19 10.49
N ALA A 100 -0.62 6.47 9.49
CA ALA A 100 -0.46 6.85 8.09
C ALA A 100 -1.27 8.11 7.76
N HIS A 101 -0.71 8.93 6.88
CA HIS A 101 -1.42 10.07 6.30
C HIS A 101 -2.31 9.62 5.15
N ALA A 102 -1.88 8.58 4.42
CA ALA A 102 -2.60 8.07 3.28
C ALA A 102 -2.59 6.54 3.23
N LEU A 103 -3.73 5.97 2.88
CA LEU A 103 -3.88 4.56 2.47
C LEU A 103 -4.31 4.57 1.01
N VAL A 104 -3.47 4.04 0.14
CA VAL A 104 -3.72 4.03 -1.31
C VAL A 104 -4.20 2.65 -1.72
N THR A 105 -5.33 2.61 -2.40
CA THR A 105 -5.99 1.38 -2.81
C THR A 105 -6.76 1.58 -4.12
N VAL A 106 -7.08 0.48 -4.81
CA VAL A 106 -8.05 0.46 -5.91
C VAL A 106 -9.34 -0.28 -5.54
N ASP A 107 -9.43 -0.75 -4.30
CA ASP A 107 -10.59 -1.47 -3.78
C ASP A 107 -11.71 -0.49 -3.43
N ASP A 108 -12.87 -0.64 -4.09
CA ASP A 108 -14.02 0.24 -3.88
C ASP A 108 -14.55 0.19 -2.45
N ASP A 109 -14.49 -0.95 -1.77
CA ASP A 109 -14.95 -1.08 -0.39
C ASP A 109 -14.12 -0.24 0.57
N LEU A 110 -12.80 -0.19 0.39
CA LEU A 110 -11.94 0.70 1.16
C LEU A 110 -12.14 2.16 0.76
N LEU A 111 -12.26 2.43 -0.54
CA LEU A 111 -12.43 3.80 -1.05
C LEU A 111 -13.72 4.46 -0.54
N THR A 112 -14.77 3.69 -0.26
CA THR A 112 -16.02 4.24 0.30
C THR A 112 -15.83 4.85 1.69
N LEU A 113 -14.77 4.48 2.42
CA LEU A 113 -14.46 5.08 3.70
C LEU A 113 -14.03 6.54 3.54
N GLY A 114 -13.34 6.89 2.46
CA GLY A 114 -12.83 8.23 2.19
C GLY A 114 -11.78 8.68 3.19
N ARG A 115 -12.06 8.58 4.46
CA ARG A 115 -11.18 8.95 5.56
C ARG A 115 -11.52 8.13 6.79
N ASP A 116 -10.51 7.72 7.54
CA ASP A 116 -10.66 7.17 8.87
C ASP A 116 -9.67 7.88 9.81
N GLY A 117 -10.20 8.67 10.74
CA GLY A 117 -9.37 9.53 11.58
C GLY A 117 -8.52 10.47 10.71
N ASP A 118 -7.20 10.39 10.87
CA ASP A 118 -6.26 11.20 10.10
C ASP A 118 -5.82 10.51 8.79
N VAL A 119 -6.27 9.29 8.53
CA VAL A 119 -5.92 8.53 7.33
C VAL A 119 -6.87 8.87 6.20
N VAL A 120 -6.33 9.39 5.10
CA VAL A 120 -7.08 9.60 3.86
C VAL A 120 -6.98 8.36 3.00
N VAL A 121 -8.11 7.79 2.60
CA VAL A 121 -8.16 6.63 1.71
C VAL A 121 -8.41 7.11 0.29
N LEU A 122 -7.51 6.78 -0.64
CA LEU A 122 -7.55 7.34 -1.98
C LEU A 122 -6.99 6.40 -3.05
N ARG A 123 -7.35 6.69 -4.30
CA ARG A 123 -6.83 5.99 -5.47
C ARG A 123 -5.40 6.45 -5.79
N PRO A 124 -4.62 5.64 -6.52
CA PRO A 124 -3.25 6.04 -6.91
C PRO A 124 -3.16 7.41 -7.56
N ALA A 125 -4.04 7.71 -8.51
CA ALA A 125 -4.03 9.00 -9.20
C ALA A 125 -4.31 10.20 -8.28
N GLY A 126 -4.99 9.96 -7.15
CA GLY A 126 -5.30 10.99 -6.15
C GLY A 126 -4.14 11.31 -5.20
N PHE A 127 -3.13 10.44 -5.14
CA PHE A 127 -2.04 10.58 -4.17
C PHE A 127 -1.31 11.93 -4.31
N TRP A 128 -0.94 12.31 -5.51
CA TRP A 128 -0.20 13.56 -5.74
C TRP A 128 -1.01 14.83 -5.52
N LYS A 129 -2.33 14.72 -5.37
CA LYS A 129 -3.18 15.86 -5.00
C LYS A 129 -3.10 16.18 -3.51
N VAL A 130 -2.76 15.19 -2.68
CA VAL A 130 -2.64 15.36 -1.22
C VAL A 130 -1.19 15.36 -0.75
N ALA A 131 -0.29 14.73 -1.49
CA ALA A 131 1.13 14.72 -1.20
C ALA A 131 1.79 15.93 -1.87
N PRO A 132 2.68 16.66 -1.17
CA PRO A 132 3.46 17.70 -1.83
C PRO A 132 4.35 17.06 -2.90
N PRO A 133 4.57 17.75 -4.04
CA PRO A 133 5.52 17.25 -5.03
C PRO A 133 6.90 17.11 -4.42
N PRO A 134 7.72 16.14 -4.88
CA PRO A 134 9.09 16.02 -4.39
C PRO A 134 9.84 17.33 -4.61
N ALA A 135 10.67 17.69 -3.64
CA ALA A 135 11.50 18.88 -3.77
C ALA A 135 12.38 18.73 -5.00
N ARG A 136 12.40 19.77 -5.86
CA ARG A 136 13.31 19.78 -6.99
C ARG A 136 14.74 19.81 -6.45
N PRO A 137 15.65 19.01 -7.04
CA PRO A 137 17.04 19.09 -6.62
C PRO A 137 17.55 20.51 -6.79
N ALA A 138 18.32 20.99 -5.81
CA ALA A 138 18.97 22.27 -5.89
C ALA A 138 19.88 22.30 -7.13
N ARG A 139 19.79 23.33 -7.92
CA ARG A 139 20.68 23.53 -9.06
C ARG A 139 22.04 24.00 -8.61
#